data_832afaebabe65360d00de8a199cc8f90
#
_entry.id   832afaebabe65360d00de8a199cc8f90
#
_cell.length_a   1.000
_cell.length_b   1.000
_cell.length_c   1.000
_cell.angle_alpha   90.00
_cell.angle_beta   90.00
_cell.angle_gamma   90.00
#
_symmetry.space_group_name_H-M   'P 1'
#
loop_
_entity.id
_entity.type
_entity.pdbx_description
1 polymer ?
#
loop_
_entity_poly.entity_id
_entity_poly.type
_entity_poly.pdbx_seq_one_letter_code
_entity_poly.pdbx_strand_id
1 'polypeptide(L)'
;MKKGHGIFLGLLFLFPLLSFSCKKKGIEPQFTVSSVQIVFESEGSNSDVSITTNGNWTATANVSSPWFTISQSSGGPGNVTLKLIANANNTGAGREAIVTIISSNGDARQIQVSQPDNQDLEAKFAKVSPKLLTNNANPLLDFMFTADPTAIVYNGRVYVYATNDQQQYEKVGKDGKNSAESIRSLVMMSSADMVNWTYHGVINTAKLAPWTASSWAPSITSRLEVDGKTHFYLYYSNNAFGSAVLTSTSPVGPWKDPLGKNIVDRSVPGVDVNVPFDPGVVIDGQGTGWLVFGAGTPKTTYMPDNARIVKLGADMISLAGNISKIPAPYFNEASDLNFINGTWVYSYCTNWDARTVWPYSNIAKPTACNISYMTSKTPLDPNSWQYRDNYFKNPGENVGDNVGPLTNNHSHLFKFNQKYYFAYHAMYLQDYFNTTGGFRNVGIEEAPVKEGNGVNIPMVNATFKGPSQTNLLNPFVLQQAETTAGTSGHIQFDTVGIVGNMVAKGQIDKQCLMVRGADFSKQIPAKFEARVKGTGTIDVYVNNLKGPALVSLKCDAKDWTTLSKKIELNIPKGVGNIYFVFNGEGFLFDEWKFY
;
A
#
# COMPACT_ATOMS: atom_id res chain seq x y z
N MET A 1 30.69 -27.18 57.30
CA MET A 1 31.81 -26.81 58.22
C MET A 1 31.54 -25.44 58.78
N LYS A 2 31.48 -25.42 60.10
CA LYS A 2 31.79 -24.39 61.13
C LYS A 2 30.98 -23.08 60.97
N LYS A 3 30.04 -22.85 61.89
CA LYS A 3 30.16 -22.38 63.30
C LYS A 3 30.46 -20.88 63.35
N GLY A 4 29.85 -20.04 64.05
CA GLY A 4 29.00 -20.14 65.20
C GLY A 4 29.04 -18.84 66.01
N HIS A 5 28.15 -18.84 67.01
CA HIS A 5 28.16 -18.08 68.25
C HIS A 5 27.87 -16.57 68.15
N GLY A 6 26.89 -16.01 68.77
CA GLY A 6 26.20 -16.32 70.04
C GLY A 6 26.65 -15.38 71.13
N ILE A 7 25.72 -14.76 71.85
CA ILE A 7 25.73 -14.32 73.26
C ILE A 7 24.72 -13.15 73.37
N PHE A 8 23.58 -13.25 73.91
CA PHE A 8 22.96 -13.33 75.24
C PHE A 8 23.29 -12.17 76.20
N LEU A 9 22.23 -11.71 76.86
CA LEU A 9 21.99 -10.96 78.08
C LEU A 9 21.55 -9.53 77.83
N GLY A 10 20.53 -8.98 78.45
CA GLY A 10 19.77 -9.33 79.65
C GLY A 10 18.56 -8.40 79.79
N LEU A 11 17.66 -8.88 80.57
CA LEU A 11 16.39 -8.28 80.99
C LEU A 11 16.54 -6.97 81.70
N LEU A 12 15.61 -6.02 81.42
CA LEU A 12 15.02 -5.19 82.48
C LEU A 12 13.58 -4.83 82.12
N PHE A 13 12.66 -5.26 83.00
CA PHE A 13 11.23 -4.88 82.95
C PHE A 13 11.07 -3.45 83.44
N LEU A 14 10.38 -2.60 82.65
CA LEU A 14 9.66 -1.44 83.20
C LEU A 14 8.34 -1.28 82.44
N PHE A 15 7.25 -1.53 83.18
CA PHE A 15 5.89 -1.14 82.73
C PHE A 15 5.75 0.38 82.82
N PRO A 16 5.16 1.00 81.86
CA PRO A 16 4.24 2.11 82.13
C PRO A 16 2.90 1.99 81.43
N LEU A 17 1.92 2.27 82.17
CA LEU A 17 0.53 2.62 81.93
C LEU A 17 0.10 2.84 80.43
N LEU A 18 -0.77 1.92 80.01
CA LEU A 18 -1.59 2.12 78.80
C LEU A 18 -2.64 3.19 79.05
N SER A 19 -2.42 4.38 78.45
CA SER A 19 -3.49 5.31 78.11
C SER A 19 -4.07 4.94 76.74
N PHE A 20 -5.23 4.32 76.69
CA PHE A 20 -6.01 4.14 75.50
C PHE A 20 -6.50 5.50 75.01
N SER A 21 -5.77 6.12 74.07
CA SER A 21 -6.28 7.18 73.22
C SER A 21 -6.99 6.50 72.03
N CYS A 22 -8.32 6.49 71.99
CA CYS A 22 -9.09 6.23 70.82
C CYS A 22 -8.82 7.28 69.75
N LYS A 23 -7.77 7.09 68.96
CA LYS A 23 -7.69 7.76 67.66
C LYS A 23 -8.78 7.20 66.76
N LYS A 24 -9.82 7.98 66.48
CA LYS A 24 -10.68 7.76 65.31
C LYS A 24 -9.77 7.51 64.11
N LYS A 25 -9.82 6.31 63.55
CA LYS A 25 -9.19 6.00 62.27
C LYS A 25 -9.79 7.00 61.25
N GLY A 26 -9.06 8.05 60.92
CA GLY A 26 -9.43 8.94 59.84
C GLY A 26 -9.49 8.09 58.56
N ILE A 27 -10.58 8.20 57.81
CA ILE A 27 -10.66 7.61 56.48
C ILE A 27 -9.56 8.27 55.65
N GLU A 28 -8.59 7.48 55.16
CA GLU A 28 -7.53 7.99 54.28
C GLU A 28 -8.19 8.70 53.09
N PRO A 29 -7.70 9.91 52.70
CA PRO A 29 -8.25 10.64 51.55
C PRO A 29 -8.14 9.78 50.30
N GLN A 30 -9.27 9.50 49.67
CA GLN A 30 -9.31 8.83 48.38
C GLN A 30 -9.68 9.86 47.31
N PHE A 31 -8.79 10.07 46.34
CA PHE A 31 -9.04 10.97 45.22
C PHE A 31 -8.32 10.51 43.96
N THR A 32 -9.09 10.01 43.00
CA THR A 32 -8.59 9.52 41.70
C THR A 32 -9.44 10.04 40.55
N VAL A 33 -8.80 10.16 39.37
CA VAL A 33 -9.45 10.45 38.10
C VAL A 33 -9.07 9.40 37.07
N SER A 34 -9.98 9.04 36.18
CA SER A 34 -9.82 7.95 35.21
C SER A 34 -8.86 8.30 34.06
N SER A 35 -8.57 9.58 33.83
CA SER A 35 -7.72 10.02 32.72
C SER A 35 -6.89 11.23 33.10
N VAL A 36 -5.69 11.34 32.56
CA VAL A 36 -4.80 12.49 32.68
C VAL A 36 -4.63 13.23 31.35
N GLN A 37 -5.17 12.67 30.27
CA GLN A 37 -5.16 13.27 28.94
C GLN A 37 -6.43 12.96 28.19
N ILE A 38 -6.97 13.95 27.48
CA ILE A 38 -8.13 13.85 26.59
C ILE A 38 -7.78 14.53 25.27
N VAL A 39 -8.02 13.85 24.17
CA VAL A 39 -7.92 14.42 22.83
C VAL A 39 -9.31 14.37 22.21
N PHE A 40 -9.89 15.53 21.96
CA PHE A 40 -11.14 15.66 21.24
C PHE A 40 -10.93 15.53 19.73
N GLU A 41 -11.95 15.03 19.02
CA GLU A 41 -11.98 15.10 17.56
C GLU A 41 -12.13 16.54 17.09
N SER A 42 -11.56 16.84 15.91
CA SER A 42 -11.61 18.20 15.33
C SER A 42 -13.03 18.72 15.12
N GLU A 43 -13.94 17.83 14.72
CA GLU A 43 -15.36 18.11 14.51
C GLU A 43 -16.17 18.25 15.80
N GLY A 44 -15.52 18.04 16.94
CA GLY A 44 -16.17 17.99 18.24
C GLY A 44 -16.46 16.56 18.69
N SER A 45 -16.38 16.36 19.99
CA SER A 45 -16.70 15.06 20.60
C SER A 45 -16.96 15.20 22.09
N ASN A 46 -17.35 14.09 22.72
CA ASN A 46 -17.56 13.99 24.16
C ASN A 46 -16.53 13.05 24.77
N SER A 47 -16.12 13.34 25.99
CA SER A 47 -15.28 12.46 26.79
C SER A 47 -15.77 12.40 28.23
N ASP A 48 -15.79 11.20 28.81
CA ASP A 48 -16.19 10.95 30.18
C ASP A 48 -14.97 10.75 31.07
N VAL A 49 -14.96 11.42 32.21
CA VAL A 49 -13.94 11.28 33.26
C VAL A 49 -14.60 10.84 34.55
N SER A 50 -14.22 9.67 35.04
CA SER A 50 -14.67 9.19 36.35
C SER A 50 -13.82 9.78 37.45
N ILE A 51 -14.47 10.38 38.43
CA ILE A 51 -13.88 10.91 39.67
C ILE A 51 -14.34 9.99 40.81
N THR A 52 -13.38 9.45 41.57
CA THR A 52 -13.68 8.73 42.81
C THR A 52 -13.08 9.49 43.97
N THR A 53 -13.90 9.93 44.91
CA THR A 53 -13.46 10.74 46.05
C THR A 53 -14.33 10.49 47.29
N ASN A 54 -13.74 10.64 48.46
CA ASN A 54 -14.42 10.62 49.75
C ASN A 54 -14.68 12.05 50.32
N GLY A 55 -14.42 13.08 49.55
CA GLY A 55 -14.66 14.50 49.89
C GLY A 55 -15.34 15.25 48.75
N ASN A 56 -15.70 16.50 49.04
CA ASN A 56 -16.18 17.42 48.00
C ASN A 56 -15.06 17.74 47.01
N TRP A 57 -15.42 18.11 45.79
CA TRP A 57 -14.44 18.48 44.76
C TRP A 57 -14.95 19.64 43.88
N THR A 58 -14.00 20.33 43.22
CA THR A 58 -14.28 21.35 42.20
C THR A 58 -13.46 21.07 40.95
N ALA A 59 -13.99 21.41 39.78
CA ALA A 59 -13.31 21.32 38.49
C ALA A 59 -13.31 22.68 37.80
N THR A 60 -12.13 23.07 37.27
CA THR A 60 -11.94 24.34 36.56
C THR A 60 -11.06 24.13 35.34
N ALA A 61 -11.28 24.91 34.28
CA ALA A 61 -10.43 24.94 33.11
C ALA A 61 -9.58 26.23 33.10
N ASN A 62 -8.35 26.15 32.66
CA ASN A 62 -7.39 27.29 32.64
C ASN A 62 -7.55 28.22 31.41
N VAL A 63 -8.69 28.19 30.73
CA VAL A 63 -8.96 29.01 29.54
C VAL A 63 -9.97 30.11 29.85
N SER A 64 -9.67 31.35 29.42
CA SER A 64 -10.52 32.51 29.63
C SER A 64 -11.84 32.46 28.84
N SER A 65 -11.84 31.73 27.71
CA SER A 65 -13.02 31.44 26.88
C SER A 65 -13.03 29.94 26.56
N PRO A 66 -13.72 29.15 27.38
CA PRO A 66 -13.69 27.68 27.22
C PRO A 66 -14.36 27.26 25.91
N TRP A 67 -13.60 26.53 25.11
CA TRP A 67 -14.04 25.96 23.85
C TRP A 67 -14.68 24.56 24.01
N PHE A 68 -14.72 24.09 25.25
CA PHE A 68 -15.45 22.89 25.68
C PHE A 68 -16.22 23.19 26.95
N THR A 69 -17.24 22.40 27.22
CA THR A 69 -18.03 22.52 28.45
C THR A 69 -17.70 21.37 29.39
N ILE A 70 -17.77 21.64 30.67
CA ILE A 70 -17.67 20.67 31.75
C ILE A 70 -19.09 20.51 32.32
N SER A 71 -19.61 19.28 32.35
CA SER A 71 -21.02 19.01 32.73
C SER A 71 -21.39 19.50 34.13
N GLN A 72 -20.41 19.53 35.03
CA GLN A 72 -20.55 20.09 36.37
C GLN A 72 -19.18 20.55 36.91
N SER A 73 -19.17 21.68 37.61
CA SER A 73 -17.94 22.32 38.15
C SER A 73 -17.63 21.89 39.59
N SER A 74 -18.50 21.17 40.28
CA SER A 74 -18.31 20.69 41.65
C SER A 74 -19.20 19.49 41.96
N GLY A 75 -18.84 18.75 42.99
CA GLY A 75 -19.62 17.58 43.45
C GLY A 75 -19.24 17.16 44.87
N GLY A 76 -20.00 16.18 45.39
CA GLY A 76 -19.79 15.57 46.68
C GLY A 76 -18.96 14.25 46.60
N PRO A 77 -18.79 13.56 47.72
CA PRO A 77 -18.11 12.28 47.79
C PRO A 77 -18.86 11.21 47.00
N GLY A 78 -18.10 10.24 46.48
CA GLY A 78 -18.61 9.09 45.71
C GLY A 78 -17.88 8.90 44.39
N ASN A 79 -18.50 8.11 43.51
CA ASN A 79 -18.08 7.91 42.13
C ASN A 79 -18.95 8.80 41.23
N VAL A 80 -18.33 9.72 40.53
CA VAL A 80 -19.02 10.69 39.68
C VAL A 80 -18.42 10.66 38.29
N THR A 81 -19.25 10.72 37.26
CA THR A 81 -18.80 10.89 35.87
C THR A 81 -18.93 12.35 35.46
N LEU A 82 -17.78 12.96 35.19
CA LEU A 82 -17.68 14.29 34.64
C LEU A 82 -17.62 14.19 33.12
N LYS A 83 -18.58 14.80 32.42
CA LYS A 83 -18.58 14.81 30.95
C LYS A 83 -17.98 16.12 30.45
N LEU A 84 -16.99 16.01 29.56
CA LEU A 84 -16.42 17.11 28.80
C LEU A 84 -16.95 17.06 27.38
N ILE A 85 -17.43 18.19 26.84
CA ILE A 85 -18.06 18.27 25.51
C ILE A 85 -17.39 19.40 24.75
N ALA A 86 -16.78 19.09 23.62
CA ALA A 86 -16.18 20.07 22.72
C ALA A 86 -16.98 20.20 21.42
N ASN A 87 -17.17 21.42 20.96
CA ASN A 87 -17.65 21.73 19.62
C ASN A 87 -16.51 21.69 18.61
N ALA A 88 -16.83 21.67 17.30
CA ALA A 88 -15.85 21.72 16.23
C ALA A 88 -14.86 22.88 16.41
N ASN A 89 -13.59 22.61 16.15
CA ASN A 89 -12.53 23.61 16.19
C ASN A 89 -12.28 24.17 14.78
N ASN A 90 -12.89 25.31 14.47
CA ASN A 90 -12.73 26.00 13.18
C ASN A 90 -11.84 27.25 13.29
N THR A 91 -10.87 27.26 14.21
CA THR A 91 -10.07 28.45 14.50
C THR A 91 -8.83 28.61 13.61
N GLY A 92 -8.49 27.59 12.82
CA GLY A 92 -7.27 27.56 12.01
C GLY A 92 -6.03 27.11 12.79
N ALA A 93 -6.18 26.69 14.06
CA ALA A 93 -5.10 26.16 14.89
C ALA A 93 -5.60 25.15 15.91
N GLY A 94 -4.78 24.15 16.24
CA GLY A 94 -5.01 23.27 17.38
C GLY A 94 -5.13 24.07 18.68
N ARG A 95 -5.94 23.57 19.62
CA ARG A 95 -6.14 24.24 20.92
C ARG A 95 -5.95 23.26 22.07
N GLU A 96 -5.45 23.83 23.18
CA GLU A 96 -5.12 23.06 24.38
C GLU A 96 -5.67 23.75 25.64
N ALA A 97 -5.92 22.96 26.66
CA ALA A 97 -6.37 23.42 27.96
C ALA A 97 -5.94 22.44 29.06
N ILE A 98 -5.99 22.88 30.30
CA ILE A 98 -5.84 22.02 31.46
C ILE A 98 -7.10 22.12 32.30
N VAL A 99 -7.73 20.98 32.56
CA VAL A 99 -8.80 20.86 33.56
C VAL A 99 -8.15 20.45 34.88
N THR A 100 -8.30 21.27 35.90
CA THR A 100 -7.84 20.98 37.24
C THR A 100 -9.01 20.59 38.13
N ILE A 101 -8.94 19.42 38.72
CA ILE A 101 -9.92 18.91 39.70
C ILE A 101 -9.25 18.93 41.08
N ILE A 102 -9.85 19.64 42.04
CA ILE A 102 -9.32 19.80 43.38
C ILE A 102 -10.33 19.23 44.37
N SER A 103 -9.87 18.32 45.22
CA SER A 103 -10.68 17.82 46.32
C SER A 103 -10.64 18.74 47.56
N SER A 104 -11.60 18.59 48.45
CA SER A 104 -11.70 19.44 49.67
C SER A 104 -10.52 19.31 50.66
N ASN A 105 -9.67 18.30 50.49
CA ASN A 105 -8.44 18.14 51.26
C ASN A 105 -7.22 18.83 50.61
N GLY A 106 -7.40 19.47 49.45
CA GLY A 106 -6.35 20.18 48.73
C GLY A 106 -5.61 19.36 47.67
N ASP A 107 -5.91 18.08 47.52
CA ASP A 107 -5.32 17.25 46.43
C ASP A 107 -5.84 17.71 45.08
N ALA A 108 -4.93 17.88 44.13
CA ALA A 108 -5.25 18.28 42.76
C ALA A 108 -4.90 17.18 41.77
N ARG A 109 -5.74 17.06 40.73
CA ARG A 109 -5.46 16.26 39.52
C ARG A 109 -5.64 17.13 38.30
N GLN A 110 -4.70 17.03 37.37
CA GLN A 110 -4.74 17.78 36.11
C GLN A 110 -5.01 16.82 34.95
N ILE A 111 -5.87 17.23 34.04
CA ILE A 111 -6.17 16.55 32.80
C ILE A 111 -5.76 17.49 31.67
N GLN A 112 -4.80 17.08 30.86
CA GLN A 112 -4.47 17.78 29.61
C GLN A 112 -5.57 17.52 28.60
N VAL A 113 -6.12 18.58 28.03
CA VAL A 113 -7.18 18.53 27.03
C VAL A 113 -6.68 19.19 25.77
N SER A 114 -6.74 18.50 24.64
CA SER A 114 -6.36 19.04 23.34
C SER A 114 -7.43 18.76 22.29
N GLN A 115 -7.49 19.60 21.29
CA GLN A 115 -8.34 19.42 20.12
C GLN A 115 -7.61 19.98 18.89
N PRO A 116 -7.35 19.16 17.85
CA PRO A 116 -6.82 19.66 16.59
C PRO A 116 -7.81 20.61 15.93
N ASP A 117 -7.33 21.48 15.05
CA ASP A 117 -8.21 22.29 14.21
C ASP A 117 -9.00 21.39 13.25
N ASN A 118 -10.27 21.72 13.01
CA ASN A 118 -11.09 21.04 12.00
C ASN A 118 -10.54 21.23 10.58
N GLN A 119 -9.68 22.23 10.39
CA GLN A 119 -8.91 22.45 9.17
C GLN A 119 -7.48 21.92 9.25
N ASP A 120 -7.10 21.17 10.30
CA ASP A 120 -5.81 20.47 10.33
C ASP A 120 -5.84 19.30 9.33
N LEU A 121 -5.50 19.64 8.09
CA LEU A 121 -5.46 18.69 6.98
C LEU A 121 -4.43 17.58 7.21
N GLU A 122 -3.33 17.87 7.93
CA GLU A 122 -2.31 16.86 8.23
C GLU A 122 -2.86 15.79 9.17
N ALA A 123 -3.51 16.20 10.26
CA ALA A 123 -4.14 15.24 11.19
C ALA A 123 -5.26 14.43 10.53
N LYS A 124 -6.04 15.05 9.63
CA LYS A 124 -7.08 14.36 8.85
C LYS A 124 -6.48 13.32 7.92
N PHE A 125 -5.48 13.70 7.12
CA PHE A 125 -4.94 12.82 6.08
C PHE A 125 -4.04 11.70 6.63
N ALA A 126 -3.39 11.91 7.78
CA ALA A 126 -2.62 10.86 8.46
C ALA A 126 -3.48 9.63 8.83
N LYS A 127 -4.78 9.81 9.07
CA LYS A 127 -5.71 8.73 9.42
C LYS A 127 -6.20 7.91 8.22
N VAL A 128 -6.15 8.48 7.01
CA VAL A 128 -6.79 7.89 5.81
C VAL A 128 -5.80 7.48 4.72
N SER A 129 -4.51 7.71 4.92
CA SER A 129 -3.49 7.36 3.92
C SER A 129 -2.18 6.88 4.54
N PRO A 130 -1.62 5.77 4.06
CA PRO A 130 -0.30 5.33 4.48
C PRO A 130 0.84 6.13 3.82
N LYS A 131 0.53 6.99 2.84
CA LYS A 131 1.53 7.65 1.97
C LYS A 131 1.59 9.16 2.13
N LEU A 132 0.43 9.82 2.31
CA LEU A 132 0.43 11.25 2.61
C LEU A 132 1.23 11.51 3.88
N LEU A 133 2.01 12.57 3.92
CA LEU A 133 2.80 12.99 5.09
C LEU A 133 3.88 11.99 5.56
N THR A 134 4.10 10.93 4.81
CA THR A 134 5.15 9.93 5.05
C THR A 134 6.15 9.90 3.88
N ASN A 135 7.23 9.15 4.05
CA ASN A 135 8.16 8.86 2.95
C ASN A 135 7.90 7.48 2.32
N ASN A 136 6.72 6.91 2.53
CA ASN A 136 6.35 5.61 1.99
C ASN A 136 6.11 5.69 0.47
N ALA A 137 6.66 4.73 -0.27
CA ALA A 137 6.43 4.57 -1.70
C ALA A 137 5.41 3.45 -2.00
N ASN A 138 5.24 2.50 -1.08
CA ASN A 138 4.24 1.44 -1.16
C ASN A 138 2.98 1.78 -0.34
N PRO A 139 1.81 1.29 -0.77
CA PRO A 139 1.54 0.63 -2.05
C PRO A 139 1.68 1.60 -3.25
N LEU A 140 1.76 1.08 -4.49
CA LEU A 140 1.90 1.95 -5.68
C LEU A 140 0.71 2.89 -5.83
N LEU A 141 -0.50 2.35 -5.73
CA LEU A 141 -1.76 3.09 -5.67
C LEU A 141 -2.38 2.88 -4.28
N ASP A 142 -2.70 3.97 -3.59
CA ASP A 142 -3.26 3.94 -2.24
C ASP A 142 -4.77 4.24 -2.18
N PHE A 143 -5.43 4.22 -3.33
CA PHE A 143 -6.87 4.49 -3.46
C PHE A 143 -7.67 3.30 -3.99
N MET A 144 -7.01 2.20 -4.34
CA MET A 144 -7.66 0.99 -4.86
C MET A 144 -6.84 -0.26 -4.56
N PHE A 145 -7.50 -1.41 -4.58
CA PHE A 145 -6.89 -2.73 -4.39
C PHE A 145 -6.39 -3.32 -5.73
N THR A 146 -5.15 -3.81 -5.73
CA THR A 146 -4.46 -4.37 -6.89
C THR A 146 -3.59 -5.56 -6.50
N ALA A 147 -3.43 -6.57 -7.35
CA ALA A 147 -2.71 -7.80 -7.00
C ALA A 147 -1.91 -8.37 -8.17
N ASP A 148 -1.10 -9.39 -7.89
CA ASP A 148 -0.43 -10.25 -8.87
C ASP A 148 0.28 -9.43 -9.97
N PRO A 149 1.26 -8.57 -9.62
CA PRO A 149 1.82 -7.61 -10.55
C PRO A 149 2.79 -8.22 -11.55
N THR A 150 2.83 -7.63 -12.73
CA THR A 150 3.91 -7.75 -13.70
C THR A 150 4.39 -6.36 -14.12
N ALA A 151 5.63 -6.24 -14.62
CA ALA A 151 6.19 -4.96 -14.99
C ALA A 151 7.02 -5.03 -16.28
N ILE A 152 7.04 -3.94 -17.03
CA ILE A 152 7.91 -3.77 -18.19
C ILE A 152 8.47 -2.35 -18.22
N VAL A 153 9.72 -2.22 -18.67
CA VAL A 153 10.36 -0.92 -18.87
C VAL A 153 10.27 -0.53 -20.35
N TYR A 154 9.70 0.62 -20.61
CA TYR A 154 9.58 1.16 -21.96
C TYR A 154 9.72 2.68 -21.96
N ASN A 155 10.56 3.21 -22.85
CA ASN A 155 10.81 4.66 -23.01
C ASN A 155 11.11 5.38 -21.68
N GLY A 156 11.94 4.79 -20.83
CA GLY A 156 12.37 5.40 -19.56
C GLY A 156 11.31 5.39 -18.45
N ARG A 157 10.24 4.62 -18.61
CA ARG A 157 9.19 4.42 -17.61
C ARG A 157 9.01 2.95 -17.30
N VAL A 158 8.64 2.66 -16.07
CA VAL A 158 8.15 1.35 -15.65
C VAL A 158 6.63 1.33 -15.79
N TYR A 159 6.09 0.38 -16.54
CA TYR A 159 4.66 0.10 -16.64
C TYR A 159 4.35 -1.15 -15.83
N VAL A 160 3.39 -1.06 -14.92
CA VAL A 160 2.93 -2.17 -14.07
C VAL A 160 1.50 -2.49 -14.44
N TYR A 161 1.21 -3.79 -14.56
CA TYR A 161 -0.13 -4.33 -14.77
C TYR A 161 -0.46 -5.26 -13.61
N ALA A 162 -1.71 -5.23 -13.16
CA ALA A 162 -2.11 -5.97 -11.98
C ALA A 162 -3.54 -6.50 -12.08
N THR A 163 -3.83 -7.57 -11.35
CA THR A 163 -5.20 -8.04 -11.08
C THR A 163 -5.98 -6.95 -10.37
N ASN A 164 -7.23 -6.70 -10.79
CA ASN A 164 -8.06 -5.63 -10.24
C ASN A 164 -8.88 -6.12 -9.03
N ASP A 165 -8.24 -6.27 -7.87
CA ASP A 165 -8.93 -6.66 -6.63
C ASP A 165 -10.01 -5.64 -6.22
N GLN A 166 -9.89 -4.37 -6.66
CA GLN A 166 -10.89 -3.33 -6.44
C GLN A 166 -12.26 -3.72 -7.02
N GLN A 167 -12.28 -4.38 -8.19
CA GLN A 167 -13.53 -4.82 -8.80
C GLN A 167 -14.29 -5.84 -7.93
N GLN A 168 -13.56 -6.72 -7.24
CA GLN A 168 -14.16 -7.66 -6.28
C GLN A 168 -14.61 -6.91 -5.02
N TYR A 169 -13.79 -5.99 -4.50
CA TYR A 169 -14.13 -5.17 -3.33
C TYR A 169 -15.41 -4.36 -3.55
N GLU A 170 -15.56 -3.71 -4.70
CA GLU A 170 -16.76 -2.95 -5.05
C GLU A 170 -18.03 -3.82 -5.09
N LYS A 171 -17.89 -5.09 -5.48
CA LYS A 171 -19.01 -6.04 -5.52
C LYS A 171 -19.44 -6.52 -4.14
N VAL A 172 -18.50 -6.83 -3.25
CA VAL A 172 -18.79 -7.50 -1.97
C VAL A 172 -18.76 -6.53 -0.77
N GLY A 173 -18.19 -5.34 -0.93
CA GLY A 173 -18.06 -4.33 0.12
C GLY A 173 -16.95 -4.64 1.14
N LYS A 174 -16.77 -3.72 2.10
CA LYS A 174 -15.70 -3.79 3.11
C LYS A 174 -15.75 -5.03 4.02
N ASP A 175 -16.94 -5.58 4.25
CA ASP A 175 -17.18 -6.75 5.11
C ASP A 175 -17.15 -8.08 4.31
N GLY A 176 -17.03 -8.00 2.99
CA GLY A 176 -16.95 -9.16 2.09
C GLY A 176 -15.53 -9.72 1.98
N LYS A 177 -15.43 -10.92 1.37
CA LYS A 177 -14.16 -11.60 1.14
C LYS A 177 -13.73 -11.52 -0.32
N ASN A 178 -12.43 -11.45 -0.55
CA ASN A 178 -11.84 -11.52 -1.87
C ASN A 178 -11.81 -12.96 -2.37
N SER A 179 -12.86 -13.37 -3.10
CA SER A 179 -12.89 -14.66 -3.82
C SER A 179 -12.32 -14.58 -5.23
N ALA A 180 -11.96 -13.40 -5.70
CA ALA A 180 -11.48 -13.08 -7.05
C ALA A 180 -12.44 -13.42 -8.21
N GLU A 181 -13.59 -14.02 -7.95
CA GLU A 181 -14.53 -14.53 -9.00
C GLU A 181 -15.11 -13.44 -9.90
N SER A 182 -15.21 -12.20 -9.39
CA SER A 182 -15.80 -11.09 -10.13
C SER A 182 -14.79 -10.28 -10.94
N ILE A 183 -13.49 -10.62 -10.86
CA ILE A 183 -12.43 -9.85 -11.48
C ILE A 183 -12.36 -10.17 -12.96
N ARG A 184 -12.75 -9.19 -13.79
CA ARG A 184 -12.73 -9.25 -15.26
C ARG A 184 -12.13 -7.97 -15.85
N SER A 185 -11.10 -7.46 -15.18
CA SER A 185 -10.31 -6.33 -15.63
C SER A 185 -8.92 -6.36 -15.01
N LEU A 186 -7.96 -5.72 -15.69
CA LEU A 186 -6.59 -5.55 -15.21
C LEU A 186 -6.29 -4.07 -15.06
N VAL A 187 -5.56 -3.71 -14.01
CA VAL A 187 -5.17 -2.31 -13.74
C VAL A 187 -3.89 -1.97 -14.49
N MET A 188 -3.78 -0.75 -15.00
CA MET A 188 -2.56 -0.22 -15.64
C MET A 188 -2.06 1.00 -14.86
N MET A 189 -0.76 1.03 -14.59
CA MET A 189 -0.09 2.19 -13.98
C MET A 189 1.35 2.30 -14.48
N SER A 190 1.95 3.49 -14.40
CA SER A 190 3.36 3.67 -14.79
C SER A 190 4.06 4.74 -13.97
N SER A 191 5.39 4.63 -13.87
CA SER A 191 6.22 5.63 -13.20
C SER A 191 7.53 5.87 -13.93
N ALA A 192 8.01 7.11 -13.94
CA ALA A 192 9.34 7.49 -14.41
C ALA A 192 10.36 7.55 -13.25
N ASP A 193 9.92 7.48 -12.02
CA ASP A 193 10.74 7.73 -10.84
C ASP A 193 10.56 6.76 -9.67
N MET A 194 9.69 5.74 -9.82
CA MET A 194 9.38 4.69 -8.83
C MET A 194 8.56 5.14 -7.62
N VAL A 195 8.13 6.41 -7.57
CA VAL A 195 7.40 6.97 -6.43
C VAL A 195 6.11 7.67 -6.87
N ASN A 196 6.17 8.45 -7.94
CA ASN A 196 4.99 9.07 -8.55
C ASN A 196 4.43 8.13 -9.63
N TRP A 197 3.21 7.63 -9.43
CA TRP A 197 2.58 6.65 -10.30
C TRP A 197 1.41 7.28 -11.06
N THR A 198 1.46 7.20 -12.39
CA THR A 198 0.35 7.58 -13.27
C THR A 198 -0.63 6.42 -13.37
N TYR A 199 -1.88 6.62 -12.99
CA TYR A 199 -2.94 5.64 -13.16
C TYR A 199 -3.53 5.74 -14.57
N HIS A 200 -3.46 4.67 -15.36
CA HIS A 200 -3.93 4.63 -16.74
C HIS A 200 -5.32 3.98 -16.91
N GLY A 201 -6.03 3.75 -15.80
CA GLY A 201 -7.30 3.07 -15.83
C GLY A 201 -7.16 1.55 -15.90
N VAL A 202 -8.19 0.89 -16.42
CA VAL A 202 -8.30 -0.56 -16.47
C VAL A 202 -8.46 -1.09 -17.90
N ILE A 203 -7.90 -2.26 -18.15
CA ILE A 203 -8.18 -3.09 -19.33
C ILE A 203 -9.45 -3.88 -19.03
N ASN A 204 -10.54 -3.53 -19.67
CA ASN A 204 -11.81 -4.24 -19.51
C ASN A 204 -11.83 -5.53 -20.33
N THR A 205 -11.36 -6.62 -19.74
CA THR A 205 -11.29 -7.93 -20.41
C THR A 205 -12.67 -8.52 -20.67
N ALA A 206 -13.67 -8.20 -19.83
CA ALA A 206 -15.05 -8.60 -20.08
C ALA A 206 -15.60 -8.09 -21.42
N LYS A 207 -15.13 -6.92 -21.86
CA LYS A 207 -15.49 -6.33 -23.16
C LYS A 207 -14.60 -6.83 -24.29
N LEU A 208 -13.29 -6.96 -24.05
CA LEU A 208 -12.30 -7.31 -25.08
C LEU A 208 -12.30 -8.81 -25.40
N ALA A 209 -12.43 -9.65 -24.38
CA ALA A 209 -12.42 -11.11 -24.46
C ALA A 209 -13.61 -11.69 -23.68
N PRO A 210 -14.87 -11.50 -24.15
CA PRO A 210 -16.08 -11.85 -23.41
C PRO A 210 -16.20 -13.36 -23.12
N TRP A 211 -15.44 -14.18 -23.79
CA TRP A 211 -15.34 -15.63 -23.61
C TRP A 211 -14.57 -16.03 -22.34
N THR A 212 -13.79 -15.11 -21.74
CA THR A 212 -13.05 -15.39 -20.50
C THR A 212 -13.94 -15.31 -19.27
N ALA A 213 -13.71 -16.17 -18.28
CA ALA A 213 -14.44 -16.16 -17.02
C ALA A 213 -13.92 -15.10 -16.04
N SER A 214 -12.60 -14.96 -15.96
CA SER A 214 -11.91 -14.00 -15.11
C SER A 214 -10.64 -13.50 -15.79
N SER A 215 -9.97 -12.50 -15.20
CA SER A 215 -8.65 -12.03 -15.63
C SER A 215 -7.78 -11.74 -14.42
N TRP A 216 -6.85 -12.67 -14.18
CA TRP A 216 -5.94 -12.64 -13.04
C TRP A 216 -4.49 -12.72 -13.49
N ALA A 217 -3.59 -12.35 -12.59
CA ALA A 217 -2.16 -12.59 -12.70
C ALA A 217 -1.60 -12.31 -14.12
N PRO A 218 -1.54 -11.03 -14.52
CA PRO A 218 -1.00 -10.66 -15.82
C PRO A 218 0.51 -10.90 -15.90
N SER A 219 1.02 -11.16 -17.12
CA SER A 219 2.46 -11.14 -17.43
C SER A 219 2.68 -10.43 -18.75
N ILE A 220 3.56 -9.43 -18.78
CA ILE A 220 3.79 -8.53 -19.91
C ILE A 220 5.17 -8.73 -20.53
N THR A 221 5.24 -8.69 -21.84
CA THR A 221 6.50 -8.51 -22.57
C THR A 221 6.28 -7.62 -23.79
N SER A 222 7.37 -7.16 -24.41
CA SER A 222 7.30 -6.39 -25.65
C SER A 222 8.45 -6.74 -26.59
N ARG A 223 8.23 -6.58 -27.88
CA ARG A 223 9.24 -6.79 -28.92
C ARG A 223 9.07 -5.78 -30.05
N LEU A 224 10.19 -5.31 -30.59
CA LEU A 224 10.20 -4.58 -31.85
C LEU A 224 9.91 -5.58 -32.98
N GLU A 225 8.81 -5.38 -33.71
CA GLU A 225 8.37 -6.26 -34.76
C GLU A 225 8.82 -5.75 -36.15
N VAL A 226 8.60 -6.57 -37.18
CA VAL A 226 9.02 -6.31 -38.56
C VAL A 226 8.34 -5.10 -39.18
N ASP A 227 7.23 -4.64 -38.63
CA ASP A 227 6.54 -3.40 -39.03
C ASP A 227 7.19 -2.13 -38.47
N GLY A 228 8.31 -2.27 -37.74
CA GLY A 228 9.07 -1.17 -37.12
C GLY A 228 8.42 -0.63 -35.85
N LYS A 229 7.37 -1.26 -35.32
CA LYS A 229 6.70 -0.86 -34.09
C LYS A 229 7.02 -1.83 -32.95
N THR A 230 7.04 -1.29 -31.74
CA THR A 230 7.04 -2.13 -30.55
C THR A 230 5.65 -2.69 -30.31
N HIS A 231 5.53 -4.00 -30.29
CA HIS A 231 4.31 -4.69 -29.90
C HIS A 231 4.41 -5.17 -28.45
N PHE A 232 3.32 -5.03 -27.72
CA PHE A 232 3.14 -5.46 -26.36
C PHE A 232 2.22 -6.67 -26.32
N TYR A 233 2.61 -7.68 -25.54
CA TYR A 233 1.91 -8.95 -25.38
C TYR A 233 1.62 -9.14 -23.89
N LEU A 234 0.36 -9.07 -23.51
CA LEU A 234 -0.10 -9.18 -22.13
C LEU A 234 -0.86 -10.49 -21.95
N TYR A 235 -0.21 -11.46 -21.34
CA TYR A 235 -0.81 -12.74 -20.98
C TYR A 235 -1.50 -12.60 -19.63
N TYR A 236 -2.57 -13.37 -19.39
CA TYR A 236 -3.28 -13.35 -18.11
C TYR A 236 -4.03 -14.67 -17.91
N SER A 237 -4.31 -15.00 -16.66
CA SER A 237 -5.09 -16.17 -16.28
C SER A 237 -6.57 -15.97 -16.60
N ASN A 238 -7.15 -16.86 -17.41
CA ASN A 238 -8.59 -16.97 -17.58
C ASN A 238 -9.14 -17.91 -16.50
N ASN A 239 -9.25 -17.45 -15.25
CA ASN A 239 -9.56 -18.31 -14.11
C ASN A 239 -8.61 -19.53 -14.07
N ALA A 240 -9.08 -20.66 -13.57
CA ALA A 240 -8.34 -21.94 -13.60
C ALA A 240 -8.41 -22.67 -14.94
N PHE A 241 -9.00 -22.07 -16.00
CA PHE A 241 -9.23 -22.76 -17.27
C PHE A 241 -8.05 -22.71 -18.23
N GLY A 242 -7.24 -21.67 -18.15
CA GLY A 242 -6.11 -21.48 -19.06
C GLY A 242 -5.53 -20.08 -18.97
N SER A 243 -4.63 -19.77 -19.89
CA SER A 243 -4.04 -18.44 -20.06
C SER A 243 -4.48 -17.83 -21.39
N ALA A 244 -4.88 -16.57 -21.37
CA ALA A 244 -5.24 -15.76 -22.53
C ALA A 244 -4.13 -14.76 -22.86
N VAL A 245 -4.20 -14.08 -24.02
CA VAL A 245 -3.25 -13.04 -24.42
C VAL A 245 -3.97 -11.87 -25.06
N LEU A 246 -3.56 -10.65 -24.73
CA LEU A 246 -3.94 -9.42 -25.42
C LEU A 246 -2.72 -8.81 -26.08
N THR A 247 -2.95 -8.04 -27.15
CA THR A 247 -1.89 -7.36 -27.90
C THR A 247 -2.19 -5.87 -28.07
N SER A 248 -1.13 -5.04 -28.13
CA SER A 248 -1.21 -3.61 -28.41
C SER A 248 0.10 -3.11 -29.02
N THR A 249 0.08 -1.94 -29.65
CA THR A 249 1.28 -1.20 -30.08
C THR A 249 1.63 -0.04 -29.13
N SER A 250 0.93 0.05 -28.00
CA SER A 250 1.18 1.01 -26.93
C SER A 250 1.08 0.31 -25.58
N PRO A 251 1.89 0.67 -24.57
CA PRO A 251 1.82 0.06 -23.24
C PRO A 251 0.51 0.32 -22.50
N VAL A 252 -0.26 1.33 -22.91
CA VAL A 252 -1.56 1.66 -22.31
C VAL A 252 -2.75 1.27 -23.21
N GLY A 253 -2.49 0.61 -24.33
CA GLY A 253 -3.53 0.21 -25.29
C GLY A 253 -3.69 1.19 -26.46
N PRO A 254 -4.73 1.05 -27.30
CA PRO A 254 -5.84 0.13 -27.13
C PRO A 254 -5.41 -1.34 -27.27
N TRP A 255 -5.93 -2.19 -26.38
CA TRP A 255 -5.68 -3.62 -26.37
C TRP A 255 -6.66 -4.37 -27.26
N LYS A 256 -6.23 -5.53 -27.80
CA LYS A 256 -7.03 -6.41 -28.63
C LYS A 256 -6.84 -7.86 -28.20
N ASP A 257 -7.88 -8.66 -28.30
CA ASP A 257 -7.81 -10.12 -28.22
C ASP A 257 -7.52 -10.68 -29.62
N PRO A 258 -6.34 -11.22 -29.89
CA PRO A 258 -5.98 -11.74 -31.21
C PRO A 258 -6.48 -13.14 -31.47
N LEU A 259 -6.87 -13.91 -30.43
CA LEU A 259 -7.14 -15.35 -30.55
C LEU A 259 -8.60 -15.74 -30.36
N GLY A 260 -9.35 -15.03 -29.53
CA GLY A 260 -10.70 -15.44 -29.13
C GLY A 260 -10.74 -16.76 -28.33
N LYS A 261 -9.60 -17.23 -27.80
CA LYS A 261 -9.44 -18.46 -27.02
C LYS A 261 -8.18 -18.40 -26.14
N ASN A 262 -8.02 -19.37 -25.25
CA ASN A 262 -6.78 -19.53 -24.50
C ASN A 262 -5.62 -19.87 -25.45
N ILE A 263 -4.43 -19.35 -25.17
CA ILE A 263 -3.17 -19.80 -25.78
C ILE A 263 -2.72 -21.11 -25.15
N VAL A 264 -3.01 -21.31 -23.87
CA VAL A 264 -2.74 -22.53 -23.10
C VAL A 264 -3.98 -22.91 -22.31
N ASP A 265 -4.41 -24.16 -22.45
CA ASP A 265 -5.42 -24.80 -21.61
C ASP A 265 -5.20 -26.32 -21.56
N ARG A 266 -6.08 -27.02 -20.86
CA ARG A 266 -5.97 -28.50 -20.70
C ARG A 266 -6.11 -29.29 -21.98
N SER A 267 -6.62 -28.71 -23.06
CA SER A 267 -6.75 -29.39 -24.37
C SER A 267 -5.45 -29.39 -25.18
N VAL A 268 -4.49 -28.54 -24.79
CA VAL A 268 -3.20 -28.43 -25.48
C VAL A 268 -2.31 -29.65 -25.10
N PRO A 269 -1.84 -30.45 -26.08
CA PRO A 269 -0.98 -31.60 -25.80
C PRO A 269 0.28 -31.23 -25.01
N GLY A 270 0.58 -32.01 -23.95
CA GLY A 270 1.76 -31.83 -23.11
C GLY A 270 1.57 -30.82 -21.97
N VAL A 271 0.41 -30.18 -21.85
CA VAL A 271 0.12 -29.30 -20.70
C VAL A 271 0.10 -30.13 -19.41
N ASP A 272 -0.65 -31.21 -19.35
CA ASP A 272 -0.69 -32.19 -18.24
C ASP A 272 -0.68 -31.56 -16.82
N VAL A 273 -1.35 -30.44 -16.63
CA VAL A 273 -1.54 -29.79 -15.34
C VAL A 273 -3.01 -29.45 -15.10
N ASN A 274 -3.45 -29.52 -13.85
CA ASN A 274 -4.85 -29.30 -13.53
C ASN A 274 -5.28 -27.83 -13.71
N VAL A 275 -4.35 -26.91 -13.48
CA VAL A 275 -4.62 -25.46 -13.55
C VAL A 275 -3.51 -24.80 -14.37
N PRO A 276 -3.68 -24.67 -15.72
CA PRO A 276 -2.69 -24.06 -16.61
C PRO A 276 -2.80 -22.55 -16.64
N PHE A 277 -2.63 -21.91 -15.49
CA PHE A 277 -2.76 -20.47 -15.28
C PHE A 277 -1.46 -19.83 -14.76
N ASP A 278 -1.50 -18.59 -14.29
CA ASP A 278 -0.38 -17.79 -13.81
C ASP A 278 0.79 -17.79 -14.82
N PRO A 279 0.54 -17.19 -16.00
CA PRO A 279 1.56 -17.15 -17.04
C PRO A 279 2.71 -16.23 -16.63
N GLY A 280 3.96 -16.68 -16.86
CA GLY A 280 5.16 -15.85 -16.81
C GLY A 280 5.80 -15.80 -18.20
N VAL A 281 6.03 -14.62 -18.77
CA VAL A 281 6.57 -14.46 -20.13
C VAL A 281 7.89 -13.69 -20.13
N VAL A 282 8.84 -14.15 -20.94
CA VAL A 282 10.07 -13.41 -21.20
C VAL A 282 10.53 -13.61 -22.64
N ILE A 283 11.30 -12.66 -23.16
CA ILE A 283 12.01 -12.78 -24.43
C ILE A 283 13.50 -12.97 -24.15
N ASP A 284 14.12 -13.99 -24.73
CA ASP A 284 15.54 -14.26 -24.57
C ASP A 284 16.43 -13.33 -25.42
N GLY A 285 17.75 -13.50 -25.30
CA GLY A 285 18.72 -12.71 -26.04
C GLY A 285 18.72 -12.91 -27.57
N GLN A 286 18.02 -13.90 -28.07
CA GLN A 286 17.82 -14.17 -29.50
C GLN A 286 16.45 -13.66 -30.01
N GLY A 287 15.64 -13.05 -29.14
CA GLY A 287 14.32 -12.55 -29.49
C GLY A 287 13.21 -13.61 -29.46
N THR A 288 13.50 -14.83 -28.96
CA THR A 288 12.50 -15.88 -28.80
C THR A 288 11.67 -15.64 -27.54
N GLY A 289 10.35 -15.68 -27.69
CA GLY A 289 9.43 -15.66 -26.57
C GLY A 289 9.34 -16.99 -25.85
N TRP A 290 9.19 -16.93 -24.53
CA TRP A 290 9.05 -18.10 -23.67
C TRP A 290 7.91 -17.89 -22.68
N LEU A 291 7.14 -18.92 -22.42
CA LEU A 291 6.00 -18.91 -21.51
C LEU A 291 6.17 -20.00 -20.47
N VAL A 292 6.06 -19.64 -19.21
CA VAL A 292 5.90 -20.55 -18.07
C VAL A 292 4.49 -20.43 -17.53
N PHE A 293 3.96 -21.51 -16.98
CA PHE A 293 2.61 -21.54 -16.42
C PHE A 293 2.40 -22.77 -15.54
N GLY A 294 1.31 -22.76 -14.79
CA GLY A 294 0.83 -23.90 -14.02
C GLY A 294 0.50 -23.52 -12.59
N ALA A 295 -0.23 -24.40 -11.92
CA ALA A 295 -0.49 -24.27 -10.50
C ALA A 295 -0.47 -25.61 -9.81
N GLY A 296 -0.22 -25.54 -8.51
CA GLY A 296 -0.28 -26.63 -7.58
C GLY A 296 -1.67 -27.26 -7.60
N THR A 297 -1.69 -28.53 -7.37
CA THR A 297 -2.90 -29.25 -6.97
C THR A 297 -2.90 -29.41 -5.47
N PRO A 298 -4.02 -29.77 -4.86
CA PRO A 298 -4.07 -30.10 -3.45
C PRO A 298 -3.21 -31.30 -3.03
N LYS A 299 -2.31 -31.79 -3.89
CA LYS A 299 -1.32 -32.79 -3.52
C LYS A 299 -0.21 -32.15 -2.72
N THR A 300 -0.12 -32.55 -1.48
CA THR A 300 0.89 -32.21 -0.51
C THR A 300 2.21 -32.93 -0.80
N THR A 301 2.89 -32.58 -1.90
CA THR A 301 4.13 -33.24 -2.28
C THR A 301 5.28 -32.26 -2.43
N TYR A 302 6.49 -32.74 -2.11
CA TYR A 302 7.74 -32.03 -2.34
C TYR A 302 7.94 -31.63 -3.81
N MET A 303 7.56 -32.50 -4.74
CA MET A 303 7.66 -32.29 -6.19
C MET A 303 6.27 -32.43 -6.83
N PRO A 304 5.44 -31.39 -6.86
CA PRO A 304 4.05 -31.49 -7.37
C PRO A 304 3.95 -31.71 -8.87
N ASP A 305 5.01 -31.46 -9.64
CA ASP A 305 5.10 -31.68 -11.10
C ASP A 305 4.08 -30.86 -11.92
N ASN A 306 3.77 -29.65 -11.47
CA ASN A 306 2.74 -28.80 -12.08
C ASN A 306 3.28 -27.52 -12.76
N ALA A 307 4.59 -27.28 -12.79
CA ALA A 307 5.19 -26.15 -13.50
C ALA A 307 5.61 -26.57 -14.92
N ARG A 308 5.32 -25.71 -15.90
CA ARG A 308 5.59 -25.96 -17.33
C ARG A 308 6.31 -24.79 -17.96
N ILE A 309 7.08 -25.09 -19.01
CA ILE A 309 7.75 -24.12 -19.86
C ILE A 309 7.62 -24.51 -21.32
N VAL A 310 7.40 -23.53 -22.19
CA VAL A 310 7.30 -23.72 -23.63
C VAL A 310 7.84 -22.50 -24.37
N LYS A 311 8.34 -22.68 -25.59
CA LYS A 311 8.62 -21.59 -26.51
C LYS A 311 7.31 -21.04 -27.10
N LEU A 312 7.28 -19.75 -27.30
CA LEU A 312 6.25 -19.09 -28.10
C LEU A 312 6.62 -19.14 -29.58
N GLY A 313 5.61 -19.14 -30.44
CA GLY A 313 5.78 -18.95 -31.87
C GLY A 313 6.37 -17.58 -32.20
N ALA A 314 6.82 -17.40 -33.43
CA ALA A 314 7.33 -16.12 -33.90
C ALA A 314 6.31 -14.97 -33.84
N ASP A 315 5.03 -15.29 -33.78
CA ASP A 315 3.91 -14.37 -33.62
C ASP A 315 3.63 -13.98 -32.16
N MET A 316 4.31 -14.61 -31.18
CA MET A 316 4.10 -14.43 -29.74
C MET A 316 2.70 -14.80 -29.22
N ILE A 317 1.83 -15.35 -30.05
CA ILE A 317 0.43 -15.71 -29.71
C ILE A 317 0.11 -17.19 -30.04
N SER A 318 1.11 -17.97 -30.43
CA SER A 318 1.06 -19.40 -30.60
C SER A 318 2.18 -20.09 -29.82
N LEU A 319 2.09 -21.42 -29.64
CA LEU A 319 3.14 -22.21 -29.01
C LEU A 319 4.04 -22.84 -30.07
N ALA A 320 5.33 -23.00 -29.75
CA ALA A 320 6.31 -23.61 -30.63
C ALA A 320 7.09 -24.75 -29.93
N GLY A 321 7.04 -25.94 -30.50
CA GLY A 321 7.75 -27.11 -29.96
C GLY A 321 7.02 -27.77 -28.77
N ASN A 322 7.76 -28.59 -28.04
CA ASN A 322 7.22 -29.38 -26.95
C ASN A 322 7.19 -28.57 -25.64
N ILE A 323 6.15 -28.78 -24.86
CA ILE A 323 6.04 -28.28 -23.48
C ILE A 323 6.93 -29.15 -22.59
N SER A 324 7.76 -28.54 -21.77
CA SER A 324 8.64 -29.21 -20.82
C SER A 324 8.25 -28.92 -19.39
N LYS A 325 8.70 -29.77 -18.46
CA LYS A 325 8.45 -29.66 -17.03
C LYS A 325 9.56 -28.85 -16.36
N ILE A 326 9.19 -28.06 -15.33
CA ILE A 326 10.13 -27.47 -14.38
C ILE A 326 9.98 -28.20 -13.05
N PRO A 327 11.03 -28.89 -12.55
CA PRO A 327 10.95 -29.66 -11.31
C PRO A 327 11.08 -28.74 -10.07
N ALA A 328 10.07 -27.88 -9.86
CA ALA A 328 10.06 -26.86 -8.82
C ALA A 328 9.60 -27.44 -7.46
N PRO A 329 10.48 -27.48 -6.43
CA PRO A 329 10.13 -28.01 -5.13
C PRO A 329 9.02 -27.20 -4.45
N TYR A 330 8.01 -27.87 -3.91
CA TYR A 330 6.87 -27.27 -3.25
C TYR A 330 6.12 -26.22 -4.09
N PHE A 331 6.19 -26.31 -5.41
CA PHE A 331 5.50 -25.39 -6.30
C PHE A 331 4.00 -25.32 -6.00
N ASN A 332 3.45 -24.11 -5.94
CA ASN A 332 2.02 -23.84 -5.85
C ASN A 332 1.51 -23.12 -7.09
N GLU A 333 1.96 -21.90 -7.32
CA GLU A 333 1.44 -20.99 -8.36
C GLU A 333 2.43 -19.82 -8.61
N ALA A 334 1.97 -18.78 -9.29
CA ALA A 334 2.71 -17.53 -9.48
C ALA A 334 4.03 -17.71 -10.24
N SER A 335 3.96 -18.38 -11.39
CA SER A 335 5.10 -18.58 -12.27
C SER A 335 5.62 -17.25 -12.83
N ASP A 336 6.91 -16.97 -12.66
CA ASP A 336 7.59 -15.85 -13.33
C ASP A 336 8.89 -16.31 -13.97
N LEU A 337 9.27 -15.72 -15.09
CA LEU A 337 10.45 -16.10 -15.84
C LEU A 337 11.27 -14.89 -16.25
N ASN A 338 12.56 -14.95 -15.96
CA ASN A 338 13.53 -13.93 -16.35
C ASN A 338 14.70 -14.57 -17.14
N PHE A 339 15.33 -13.78 -18.01
CA PHE A 339 16.56 -14.15 -18.71
C PHE A 339 17.65 -13.14 -18.39
N ILE A 340 18.60 -13.52 -17.55
CA ILE A 340 19.65 -12.64 -17.00
C ILE A 340 21.01 -13.20 -17.37
N ASN A 341 21.78 -12.47 -18.19
CA ASN A 341 23.13 -12.84 -18.62
C ASN A 341 23.26 -14.29 -19.09
N GLY A 342 22.35 -14.70 -19.98
CA GLY A 342 22.32 -16.07 -20.53
C GLY A 342 21.93 -17.14 -19.52
N THR A 343 21.26 -16.76 -18.42
CA THR A 343 20.72 -17.66 -17.41
C THR A 343 19.22 -17.47 -17.29
N TRP A 344 18.49 -18.55 -17.39
CA TRP A 344 17.07 -18.63 -17.10
C TRP A 344 16.86 -18.60 -15.59
N VAL A 345 16.01 -17.73 -15.12
CA VAL A 345 15.63 -17.58 -13.71
C VAL A 345 14.12 -17.76 -13.63
N TYR A 346 13.69 -18.88 -13.08
CA TYR A 346 12.30 -19.19 -12.82
C TYR A 346 11.99 -18.98 -11.36
N SER A 347 11.02 -18.14 -11.05
CA SER A 347 10.53 -17.91 -9.69
C SER A 347 9.06 -18.29 -9.53
N TYR A 348 8.67 -18.64 -8.33
CA TYR A 348 7.34 -19.18 -8.04
C TYR A 348 6.98 -19.09 -6.56
N CYS A 349 5.69 -19.08 -6.26
CA CYS A 349 5.15 -19.20 -4.91
C CYS A 349 5.15 -20.67 -4.47
N THR A 350 5.66 -20.93 -3.25
CA THR A 350 5.63 -22.27 -2.66
C THR A 350 4.27 -22.57 -2.00
N ASN A 351 3.92 -23.86 -1.90
CA ASN A 351 2.65 -24.28 -1.32
C ASN A 351 2.59 -24.14 0.22
N TRP A 352 1.45 -24.48 0.80
CA TRP A 352 1.16 -24.39 2.23
C TRP A 352 1.57 -25.64 3.04
N ASP A 353 2.11 -26.67 2.39
CA ASP A 353 2.37 -27.96 3.00
C ASP A 353 3.55 -27.94 3.97
N ALA A 354 3.56 -28.89 4.90
CA ALA A 354 4.69 -29.09 5.78
C ALA A 354 5.94 -29.49 4.99
N ARG A 355 7.08 -28.87 5.28
CA ARG A 355 8.38 -29.11 4.62
C ARG A 355 9.03 -30.38 5.20
N THR A 356 8.43 -31.54 4.96
CA THR A 356 8.90 -32.85 5.47
C THR A 356 10.11 -33.40 4.72
N VAL A 357 10.25 -33.06 3.43
CA VAL A 357 11.37 -33.45 2.56
C VAL A 357 12.17 -32.21 2.19
N TRP A 358 13.48 -32.22 2.47
CA TRP A 358 14.38 -31.14 2.04
C TRP A 358 15.80 -31.67 1.84
N PRO A 359 16.22 -31.89 0.60
CA PRO A 359 17.51 -32.54 0.29
C PRO A 359 18.71 -31.58 0.33
N TYR A 360 18.49 -30.28 0.46
CA TYR A 360 19.55 -29.27 0.39
C TYR A 360 20.06 -28.95 1.81
N SER A 361 21.32 -29.29 2.09
CA SER A 361 21.93 -29.07 3.42
C SER A 361 22.32 -27.59 3.66
N ASN A 362 22.64 -26.86 2.58
CA ASN A 362 23.19 -25.50 2.66
C ASN A 362 22.19 -24.41 2.23
N ILE A 363 20.95 -24.75 1.97
CA ILE A 363 19.87 -23.85 1.59
C ILE A 363 18.74 -24.00 2.57
N ALA A 364 18.22 -22.89 3.08
CA ALA A 364 17.11 -22.90 4.01
C ALA A 364 15.83 -23.45 3.35
N LYS A 365 15.05 -24.21 4.11
CA LYS A 365 13.72 -24.64 3.65
C LYS A 365 12.85 -23.41 3.36
N PRO A 366 12.08 -23.40 2.25
CA PRO A 366 11.09 -22.36 2.04
C PRO A 366 10.00 -22.42 3.10
N THR A 367 9.52 -21.27 3.55
CA THR A 367 8.29 -21.18 4.34
C THR A 367 7.05 -21.29 3.43
N ALA A 368 5.85 -21.32 4.01
CA ALA A 368 4.62 -21.36 3.26
C ALA A 368 4.46 -20.10 2.40
N CYS A 369 4.05 -20.27 1.13
CA CYS A 369 3.81 -19.17 0.20
C CYS A 369 4.92 -18.11 0.14
N ASN A 370 6.18 -18.50 0.29
CA ASN A 370 7.29 -17.61 -0.06
C ASN A 370 7.64 -17.71 -1.56
N ILE A 371 8.42 -16.79 -2.08
CA ILE A 371 8.94 -16.87 -3.46
C ILE A 371 10.30 -17.53 -3.45
N SER A 372 10.34 -18.70 -4.10
CA SER A 372 11.56 -19.47 -4.38
C SER A 372 11.99 -19.27 -5.83
N TYR A 373 13.26 -19.54 -6.14
CA TYR A 373 13.72 -19.49 -7.51
C TYR A 373 14.69 -20.61 -7.89
N MET A 374 14.69 -20.91 -9.18
CA MET A 374 15.56 -21.87 -9.83
C MET A 374 16.28 -21.24 -11.02
N THR A 375 17.40 -21.81 -11.41
CA THR A 375 18.13 -21.37 -12.60
C THR A 375 18.44 -22.54 -13.54
N SER A 376 18.51 -22.22 -14.83
CA SER A 376 18.91 -23.19 -15.88
C SER A 376 19.69 -22.50 -16.99
N LYS A 377 20.48 -23.26 -17.73
CA LYS A 377 21.11 -22.86 -19.01
C LYS A 377 20.39 -23.47 -20.22
N THR A 378 19.63 -24.54 -20.01
CA THR A 378 18.90 -25.29 -21.05
C THR A 378 17.48 -25.57 -20.56
N PRO A 379 16.56 -24.57 -20.60
CA PRO A 379 15.32 -24.57 -19.83
C PRO A 379 14.31 -25.66 -20.24
N LEU A 380 14.47 -26.27 -21.43
CA LEU A 380 13.63 -27.40 -21.88
C LEU A 380 14.13 -28.75 -21.37
N ASP A 381 15.34 -28.83 -20.77
CA ASP A 381 15.80 -30.02 -20.07
C ASP A 381 15.43 -29.95 -18.59
N PRO A 382 14.49 -30.77 -18.10
CA PRO A 382 14.08 -30.75 -16.70
C PRO A 382 15.24 -30.97 -15.71
N ASN A 383 16.30 -31.70 -16.12
CA ASN A 383 17.45 -32.00 -15.27
C ASN A 383 18.44 -30.83 -15.15
N SER A 384 18.30 -29.82 -15.98
CA SER A 384 19.17 -28.63 -15.98
C SER A 384 18.79 -27.60 -14.91
N TRP A 385 17.59 -27.68 -14.36
CA TRP A 385 17.09 -26.75 -13.37
C TRP A 385 17.73 -26.99 -11.99
N GLN A 386 18.26 -25.94 -11.42
CA GLN A 386 18.90 -25.96 -10.09
C GLN A 386 18.15 -25.03 -9.16
N TYR A 387 17.65 -25.57 -8.05
CA TYR A 387 17.10 -24.78 -6.96
C TYR A 387 18.20 -23.89 -6.37
N ARG A 388 17.91 -22.63 -6.14
CA ARG A 388 18.90 -21.65 -5.65
C ARG A 388 18.63 -21.22 -4.22
N ASP A 389 17.49 -20.63 -3.98
CA ASP A 389 17.08 -20.14 -2.64
C ASP A 389 15.65 -19.59 -2.70
N ASN A 390 15.27 -18.95 -1.60
CA ASN A 390 14.10 -18.11 -1.46
C ASN A 390 14.55 -16.65 -1.47
N TYR A 391 13.90 -15.76 -2.18
CA TYR A 391 14.28 -14.35 -2.20
C TYR A 391 13.21 -13.40 -1.64
N PHE A 392 12.02 -13.90 -1.36
CA PHE A 392 10.98 -13.09 -0.77
C PHE A 392 10.07 -13.93 0.14
N LYS A 393 10.00 -13.54 1.41
CA LYS A 393 9.08 -14.15 2.37
C LYS A 393 7.65 -13.74 2.06
N ASN A 394 6.70 -14.55 2.53
CA ASN A 394 5.32 -14.10 2.53
C ASN A 394 5.20 -12.81 3.36
N PRO A 395 4.54 -11.75 2.85
CA PRO A 395 4.41 -10.50 3.59
C PRO A 395 3.84 -10.63 5.01
N GLY A 396 2.98 -11.61 5.26
CA GLY A 396 2.46 -11.91 6.60
C GLY A 396 3.48 -12.50 7.58
N GLU A 397 4.67 -12.89 7.12
CA GLU A 397 5.79 -13.35 7.96
C GLU A 397 6.83 -12.25 8.25
N ASN A 398 6.61 -11.03 7.81
CA ASN A 398 7.56 -9.95 8.01
C ASN A 398 7.68 -9.59 9.51
N VAL A 399 8.92 -9.34 9.93
CA VAL A 399 9.22 -8.73 11.21
C VAL A 399 9.42 -7.24 10.97
N GLY A 400 8.56 -6.41 11.54
CA GLY A 400 8.61 -4.95 11.38
C GLY A 400 7.30 -4.40 10.83
N ASP A 401 7.24 -4.12 9.55
CA ASP A 401 6.03 -3.57 8.92
C ASP A 401 4.90 -4.61 8.90
N ASN A 402 3.77 -4.25 9.49
CA ASN A 402 2.55 -5.06 9.38
C ASN A 402 1.87 -4.77 8.03
N VAL A 403 2.17 -5.60 7.05
CA VAL A 403 1.62 -5.47 5.68
C VAL A 403 0.55 -6.53 5.38
N GLY A 404 -0.07 -7.05 6.43
CA GLY A 404 -1.21 -7.97 6.37
C GLY A 404 -0.90 -9.43 6.73
N PRO A 405 -1.94 -10.28 6.79
CA PRO A 405 -1.81 -11.69 7.13
C PRO A 405 -1.16 -12.52 6.02
N LEU A 406 -0.85 -13.78 6.34
CA LEU A 406 -0.45 -14.79 5.33
C LEU A 406 -1.56 -15.00 4.30
N THR A 407 -1.18 -14.90 3.02
CA THR A 407 -2.05 -15.14 1.86
C THR A 407 -1.22 -15.74 0.73
N ASN A 408 -1.80 -15.94 -0.46
CA ASN A 408 -1.00 -16.27 -1.63
C ASN A 408 0.03 -15.16 -1.91
N ASN A 409 1.10 -15.50 -2.60
CA ASN A 409 2.20 -14.59 -2.90
C ASN A 409 2.46 -14.59 -4.40
N HIS A 410 2.79 -13.44 -4.95
CA HIS A 410 3.09 -13.28 -6.36
C HIS A 410 4.19 -12.24 -6.52
N SER A 411 5.12 -12.44 -7.44
CA SER A 411 6.18 -11.48 -7.71
C SER A 411 6.63 -11.48 -9.15
N HIS A 412 7.16 -10.35 -9.60
CA HIS A 412 7.79 -10.19 -10.91
C HIS A 412 9.08 -9.39 -10.77
N LEU A 413 10.20 -9.95 -11.22
CA LEU A 413 11.51 -9.33 -11.20
C LEU A 413 11.76 -8.55 -12.49
N PHE A 414 12.22 -7.29 -12.39
CA PHE A 414 12.54 -6.45 -13.55
C PHE A 414 13.75 -5.54 -13.28
N LYS A 415 14.33 -4.97 -14.35
CA LYS A 415 15.47 -4.06 -14.25
C LYS A 415 15.10 -2.65 -14.71
N PHE A 416 15.38 -1.63 -13.89
CA PHE A 416 15.17 -0.23 -14.22
C PHE A 416 16.36 0.62 -13.73
N ASN A 417 16.85 1.55 -14.56
CA ASN A 417 17.99 2.41 -14.23
C ASN A 417 19.19 1.63 -13.64
N GLN A 418 19.54 0.50 -14.28
CA GLN A 418 20.65 -0.40 -13.88
C GLN A 418 20.46 -1.14 -12.55
N LYS A 419 19.35 -0.97 -11.87
CA LYS A 419 18.99 -1.69 -10.65
C LYS A 419 17.90 -2.71 -10.92
N TYR A 420 17.90 -3.79 -10.12
CA TYR A 420 16.79 -4.74 -10.11
C TYR A 420 15.77 -4.36 -9.05
N TYR A 421 14.54 -4.59 -9.40
CA TYR A 421 13.38 -4.43 -8.54
C TYR A 421 12.50 -5.64 -8.68
N PHE A 422 11.71 -5.95 -7.67
CA PHE A 422 10.60 -6.86 -7.84
C PHE A 422 9.30 -6.22 -7.37
N ALA A 423 8.25 -6.41 -8.17
CA ALA A 423 6.90 -6.08 -7.82
C ALA A 423 6.24 -7.29 -7.15
N TYR A 424 5.43 -7.06 -6.16
CA TYR A 424 4.73 -8.08 -5.38
C TYR A 424 3.40 -7.54 -4.88
N HIS A 425 2.61 -8.35 -4.19
CA HIS A 425 1.44 -7.83 -3.48
C HIS A 425 1.49 -8.12 -1.98
N ALA A 426 0.85 -7.23 -1.21
CA ALA A 426 0.60 -7.34 0.23
C ALA A 426 -0.72 -6.66 0.55
N MET A 427 -1.13 -6.62 1.82
CA MET A 427 -2.43 -6.05 2.21
C MET A 427 -2.26 -4.70 2.91
N TYR A 428 -1.67 -3.72 2.21
CA TYR A 428 -1.30 -2.41 2.74
C TYR A 428 -2.48 -1.54 3.20
N LEU A 429 -3.65 -1.69 2.55
CA LEU A 429 -4.77 -0.77 2.73
C LEU A 429 -5.90 -1.34 3.60
N GLN A 430 -5.77 -2.54 4.16
CA GLN A 430 -6.85 -3.15 4.94
C GLN A 430 -7.31 -2.27 6.10
N ASP A 431 -6.38 -1.71 6.88
CA ASP A 431 -6.71 -0.86 8.04
C ASP A 431 -7.31 0.48 7.59
N TYR A 432 -6.79 1.07 6.51
CA TYR A 432 -7.27 2.34 5.96
C TYR A 432 -8.65 2.25 5.32
N PHE A 433 -8.99 1.10 4.77
CA PHE A 433 -10.30 0.81 4.16
C PHE A 433 -11.23 0.06 5.12
N ASN A 434 -10.78 -0.17 6.36
CA ASN A 434 -11.52 -0.87 7.40
C ASN A 434 -12.11 -2.20 6.88
N THR A 435 -11.26 -3.03 6.29
CA THR A 435 -11.65 -4.35 5.75
C THR A 435 -10.68 -5.44 6.20
N THR A 436 -11.21 -6.65 6.38
CA THR A 436 -10.43 -7.88 6.62
C THR A 436 -10.65 -8.92 5.54
N GLY A 437 -11.15 -8.47 4.38
CA GLY A 437 -11.58 -9.34 3.28
C GLY A 437 -10.45 -9.98 2.49
N GLY A 438 -9.18 -9.66 2.75
CA GLY A 438 -8.04 -10.21 2.01
C GLY A 438 -7.80 -9.52 0.66
N PHE A 439 -8.12 -8.23 0.54
CA PHE A 439 -7.86 -7.43 -0.66
C PHE A 439 -6.40 -6.96 -0.65
N ARG A 440 -5.73 -7.16 -1.77
CA ARG A 440 -4.28 -6.99 -1.92
C ARG A 440 -3.92 -5.65 -2.55
N ASN A 441 -2.67 -5.26 -2.41
CA ASN A 441 -2.11 -4.05 -3.03
C ASN A 441 -0.71 -4.33 -3.55
N VAL A 442 -0.40 -3.80 -4.72
CA VAL A 442 0.94 -3.92 -5.32
C VAL A 442 1.92 -3.01 -4.60
N GLY A 443 3.07 -3.59 -4.25
CA GLY A 443 4.27 -2.90 -3.78
C GLY A 443 5.49 -3.26 -4.64
N ILE A 444 6.55 -2.47 -4.51
CA ILE A 444 7.85 -2.71 -5.17
C ILE A 444 8.96 -2.55 -4.14
N GLU A 445 9.99 -3.43 -4.23
CA GLU A 445 11.24 -3.27 -3.49
C GLU A 445 12.44 -3.31 -4.45
N GLU A 446 13.55 -2.70 -4.06
CA GLU A 446 14.81 -2.90 -4.74
C GLU A 446 15.34 -4.31 -4.43
N ALA A 447 15.67 -5.07 -5.47
CA ALA A 447 16.22 -6.42 -5.35
C ALA A 447 17.73 -6.38 -5.64
N PRO A 448 18.60 -6.65 -4.65
CA PRO A 448 20.05 -6.56 -4.84
C PRO A 448 20.61 -7.80 -5.57
N VAL A 449 20.15 -8.03 -6.80
CA VAL A 449 20.55 -9.16 -7.65
C VAL A 449 22.03 -9.07 -7.97
N LYS A 450 22.75 -10.18 -7.78
CA LYS A 450 24.17 -10.33 -8.12
C LYS A 450 24.31 -11.18 -9.37
N GLU A 451 24.80 -10.56 -10.44
CA GLU A 451 25.03 -11.14 -11.77
C GLU A 451 26.48 -11.67 -11.91
N GLY A 452 26.90 -12.64 -11.09
CA GLY A 452 28.26 -13.22 -11.14
C GLY A 452 28.32 -14.54 -11.93
N ASN A 453 29.00 -15.56 -11.39
CA ASN A 453 29.05 -16.93 -11.93
C ASN A 453 27.70 -17.66 -11.82
N GLY A 454 26.63 -16.95 -11.97
CA GLY A 454 25.22 -17.33 -11.82
C GLY A 454 24.41 -16.13 -11.31
N VAL A 455 23.11 -16.30 -11.19
CA VAL A 455 22.21 -15.28 -10.64
C VAL A 455 21.95 -15.60 -9.17
N ASN A 456 22.26 -14.66 -8.29
CA ASN A 456 21.95 -14.75 -6.87
C ASN A 456 21.03 -13.59 -6.49
N ILE A 457 19.87 -13.90 -5.91
CA ILE A 457 18.87 -12.95 -5.48
C ILE A 457 18.77 -13.04 -3.96
N PRO A 458 19.34 -12.07 -3.20
CA PRO A 458 19.23 -12.04 -1.75
C PRO A 458 17.78 -11.85 -1.29
N MET A 459 17.50 -12.30 -0.07
CA MET A 459 16.19 -12.15 0.56
C MET A 459 15.82 -10.67 0.73
N VAL A 460 14.59 -10.34 0.36
CA VAL A 460 13.98 -9.01 0.50
C VAL A 460 12.65 -9.14 1.27
N ASN A 461 12.28 -8.12 2.01
CA ASN A 461 11.02 -8.07 2.77
C ASN A 461 10.10 -6.99 2.20
N ALA A 462 8.81 -7.20 2.30
CA ALA A 462 7.81 -6.18 1.98
C ALA A 462 7.89 -5.03 3.00
N THR A 463 7.82 -3.78 2.52
CA THR A 463 7.83 -2.59 3.37
C THR A 463 6.84 -1.53 2.89
N PHE A 464 6.36 -0.67 3.80
CA PHE A 464 5.68 0.56 3.40
C PHE A 464 6.63 1.55 2.73
N LYS A 465 7.90 1.55 3.14
CA LYS A 465 8.93 2.46 2.61
C LYS A 465 9.09 2.31 1.10
N GLY A 466 9.21 1.07 0.60
CA GLY A 466 9.41 0.79 -0.81
C GLY A 466 10.71 1.37 -1.39
N PRO A 467 10.81 1.50 -2.73
CA PRO A 467 12.00 1.99 -3.40
C PRO A 467 12.21 3.50 -3.19
N SER A 468 13.46 3.93 -3.29
CA SER A 468 13.80 5.34 -3.35
C SER A 468 13.42 5.95 -4.69
N GLN A 469 13.04 7.24 -4.68
CA GLN A 469 12.79 7.99 -5.91
C GLN A 469 14.05 8.05 -6.77
N THR A 470 13.94 7.64 -8.05
CA THR A 470 15.10 7.54 -8.95
C THR A 470 15.37 8.81 -9.73
N ASN A 471 14.36 9.65 -9.94
CA ASN A 471 14.44 10.92 -10.65
C ASN A 471 13.56 11.96 -9.98
N LEU A 472 13.97 13.23 -9.98
CA LEU A 472 13.14 14.32 -9.51
C LEU A 472 12.07 14.66 -10.56
N LEU A 473 10.88 15.03 -10.11
CA LEU A 473 9.82 15.49 -10.97
C LEU A 473 10.07 16.96 -11.36
N ASN A 474 9.98 17.26 -12.66
CA ASN A 474 10.04 18.63 -13.16
C ASN A 474 8.64 19.29 -13.14
N PRO A 475 8.33 20.22 -12.21
CA PRO A 475 7.01 20.83 -12.14
C PRO A 475 6.76 21.89 -13.24
N PHE A 476 7.79 22.25 -14.03
CA PHE A 476 7.72 23.25 -15.10
C PHE A 476 7.42 22.65 -16.48
N VAL A 477 7.13 21.36 -16.56
CA VAL A 477 6.55 20.70 -17.73
C VAL A 477 5.14 20.23 -17.41
N LEU A 478 4.32 20.03 -18.43
CA LEU A 478 2.95 19.56 -18.25
C LEU A 478 2.94 18.21 -17.53
N GLN A 479 2.18 18.12 -16.45
CA GLN A 479 1.98 16.93 -15.63
C GLN A 479 0.52 16.50 -15.67
N GLN A 480 0.28 15.20 -15.63
CA GLN A 480 -1.06 14.62 -15.53
C GLN A 480 -1.49 14.57 -14.06
N ALA A 481 -2.74 14.89 -13.76
CA ALA A 481 -3.26 14.93 -12.39
C ALA A 481 -3.41 13.53 -11.78
N GLU A 482 -3.59 12.50 -12.60
CA GLU A 482 -3.60 11.11 -12.16
C GLU A 482 -2.20 10.55 -11.85
N THR A 483 -1.14 11.36 -11.99
CA THR A 483 0.20 11.05 -11.50
C THR A 483 0.32 11.47 -10.05
N THR A 484 0.40 10.50 -9.14
CA THR A 484 0.41 10.74 -7.70
C THR A 484 1.39 9.84 -6.96
N ALA A 485 1.99 10.36 -5.90
CA ALA A 485 2.78 9.61 -4.92
C ALA A 485 1.93 9.16 -3.73
N GLY A 486 0.76 9.74 -3.53
CA GLY A 486 -0.18 9.40 -2.47
C GLY A 486 -1.47 10.20 -2.56
N THR A 487 -2.53 9.66 -2.00
CA THR A 487 -3.87 10.27 -2.00
C THR A 487 -4.48 10.24 -0.60
N SER A 488 -5.56 10.97 -0.40
CA SER A 488 -6.36 10.86 0.84
C SER A 488 -7.23 9.59 0.92
N GLY A 489 -6.91 8.56 0.12
CA GLY A 489 -7.75 7.36 0.00
C GLY A 489 -9.10 7.65 -0.66
N HIS A 490 -9.76 6.61 -1.17
CA HIS A 490 -11.10 6.71 -1.78
C HIS A 490 -11.28 7.81 -2.84
N ILE A 491 -10.19 8.42 -3.32
CA ILE A 491 -10.28 9.34 -4.44
C ILE A 491 -10.64 8.56 -5.70
N GLN A 492 -11.46 9.15 -6.54
CA GLN A 492 -11.85 8.52 -7.80
C GLN A 492 -11.13 9.16 -8.98
N PHE A 493 -11.00 8.37 -10.02
CA PHE A 493 -10.50 8.81 -11.32
C PHE A 493 -11.54 8.46 -12.38
N ASP A 494 -11.74 9.37 -13.33
CA ASP A 494 -12.67 9.22 -14.44
C ASP A 494 -11.91 9.25 -15.76
N THR A 495 -12.53 8.85 -16.86
CA THR A 495 -11.91 8.88 -18.19
C THR A 495 -12.33 10.11 -18.98
N VAL A 496 -11.40 10.67 -19.75
CA VAL A 496 -11.70 11.71 -20.73
C VAL A 496 -11.99 11.15 -22.13
N GLY A 497 -12.11 9.82 -22.26
CA GLY A 497 -12.36 9.16 -23.54
C GLY A 497 -11.10 8.92 -24.38
N ILE A 498 -9.93 9.25 -23.86
CA ILE A 498 -8.62 8.93 -24.43
C ILE A 498 -8.07 7.71 -23.70
N VAL A 499 -7.67 6.68 -24.44
CA VAL A 499 -7.14 5.44 -23.85
C VAL A 499 -5.89 5.75 -23.03
N GLY A 500 -5.89 5.29 -21.79
CA GLY A 500 -4.77 5.45 -20.86
C GLY A 500 -4.62 6.85 -20.26
N ASN A 501 -5.58 7.76 -20.50
CA ASN A 501 -5.64 9.07 -19.86
C ASN A 501 -6.84 9.13 -18.89
N MET A 502 -6.55 9.42 -17.63
CA MET A 502 -7.52 9.52 -16.56
C MET A 502 -7.53 10.95 -16.01
N VAL A 503 -8.54 11.29 -15.26
CA VAL A 503 -8.64 12.58 -14.56
C VAL A 503 -9.00 12.36 -13.11
N ALA A 504 -8.41 13.12 -12.23
CA ALA A 504 -8.76 13.07 -10.82
C ALA A 504 -10.13 13.72 -10.60
N LYS A 505 -10.97 13.05 -9.78
CA LYS A 505 -12.33 13.49 -9.48
C LYS A 505 -12.49 13.71 -7.97
N GLY A 506 -12.63 14.97 -7.58
CA GLY A 506 -13.02 15.33 -6.21
C GLY A 506 -14.47 14.95 -5.96
N GLN A 507 -14.73 14.06 -5.01
CA GLN A 507 -16.07 13.56 -4.69
C GLN A 507 -16.61 14.10 -3.37
N ILE A 508 -15.71 14.38 -2.45
CA ILE A 508 -16.02 14.96 -1.15
C ILE A 508 -15.05 16.10 -0.86
N ASP A 509 -15.48 16.99 0.02
CA ASP A 509 -14.65 18.11 0.46
C ASP A 509 -13.35 17.64 1.14
N LYS A 510 -12.27 18.36 0.87
CA LYS A 510 -10.95 18.09 1.45
C LYS A 510 -10.36 16.72 1.08
N GLN A 511 -10.50 16.28 -0.16
CA GLN A 511 -9.64 15.21 -0.71
C GLN A 511 -8.31 15.78 -1.18
N CYS A 512 -7.28 14.94 -1.19
CA CYS A 512 -5.91 15.35 -1.50
C CYS A 512 -5.21 14.40 -2.46
N LEU A 513 -4.47 14.97 -3.41
CA LEU A 513 -3.42 14.30 -4.17
C LEU A 513 -2.07 14.85 -3.77
N MET A 514 -1.05 13.99 -3.70
CA MET A 514 0.33 14.39 -3.44
C MET A 514 1.22 13.96 -4.59
N VAL A 515 2.10 14.86 -5.00
CA VAL A 515 3.23 14.59 -5.89
C VAL A 515 4.51 14.79 -5.10
N ARG A 516 5.45 13.84 -5.20
CA ARG A 516 6.70 13.87 -4.44
C ARG A 516 7.89 14.28 -5.29
N GLY A 517 8.83 14.98 -4.65
CA GLY A 517 10.13 15.28 -5.22
C GLY A 517 10.09 16.24 -6.40
N ALA A 518 9.22 17.22 -6.39
CA ALA A 518 9.19 18.31 -7.37
C ALA A 518 10.40 19.22 -7.21
N ASP A 519 11.14 19.45 -8.29
CA ASP A 519 12.40 20.22 -8.30
C ASP A 519 12.18 21.69 -8.62
N PHE A 520 12.21 22.53 -7.61
CA PHE A 520 12.21 24.00 -7.69
C PHE A 520 13.60 24.62 -7.53
N SER A 521 14.68 23.83 -7.58
CA SER A 521 16.06 24.32 -7.32
C SER A 521 16.53 25.32 -8.37
N LYS A 522 16.10 25.15 -9.63
CA LYS A 522 16.54 25.94 -10.77
C LYS A 522 15.68 27.17 -11.03
N GLN A 523 14.43 27.16 -10.64
CA GLN A 523 13.46 28.22 -10.93
C GLN A 523 12.45 28.34 -9.79
N ILE A 524 12.13 29.58 -9.39
CA ILE A 524 11.03 29.87 -8.48
C ILE A 524 9.79 30.09 -9.34
N PRO A 525 8.69 29.38 -9.13
CA PRO A 525 7.50 29.54 -9.93
C PRO A 525 6.79 30.86 -9.64
N ALA A 526 6.34 31.52 -10.72
CA ALA A 526 5.58 32.77 -10.64
C ALA A 526 4.07 32.55 -10.87
N LYS A 527 3.68 31.44 -11.48
CA LYS A 527 2.30 31.13 -11.85
C LYS A 527 2.05 29.64 -11.77
N PHE A 528 0.85 29.26 -11.36
CA PHE A 528 0.32 27.91 -11.46
C PHE A 528 -0.82 27.86 -12.48
N GLU A 529 -0.89 26.79 -13.24
CA GLU A 529 -1.90 26.56 -14.26
C GLU A 529 -2.44 25.13 -14.15
N ALA A 530 -3.75 24.96 -14.32
CA ALA A 530 -4.43 23.68 -14.27
C ALA A 530 -5.58 23.59 -15.27
N ARG A 531 -5.76 22.44 -15.91
CA ARG A 531 -6.90 22.10 -16.74
C ARG A 531 -7.95 21.41 -15.89
N VAL A 532 -9.14 21.99 -15.81
CA VAL A 532 -10.18 21.64 -14.84
C VAL A 532 -11.57 21.71 -15.47
N LYS A 533 -12.55 21.05 -14.83
CA LYS A 533 -13.99 21.13 -15.18
C LYS A 533 -14.82 20.92 -13.92
N GLY A 534 -16.02 21.53 -13.87
CA GLY A 534 -16.94 21.43 -12.74
C GLY A 534 -16.88 22.64 -11.83
N THR A 535 -17.46 22.52 -10.64
CA THR A 535 -17.51 23.58 -9.63
C THR A 535 -16.72 23.16 -8.40
N GLY A 536 -15.76 23.98 -7.96
CA GLY A 536 -14.92 23.68 -6.80
C GLY A 536 -13.68 24.56 -6.74
N THR A 537 -12.77 24.22 -5.85
CA THR A 537 -11.48 24.91 -5.69
C THR A 537 -10.37 23.88 -5.55
N ILE A 538 -9.21 24.11 -6.16
CA ILE A 538 -7.96 23.42 -5.86
C ILE A 538 -7.09 24.34 -5.03
N ASP A 539 -6.77 23.95 -3.81
CA ASP A 539 -5.75 24.57 -2.98
C ASP A 539 -4.43 23.84 -3.15
N VAL A 540 -3.40 24.55 -3.57
CA VAL A 540 -2.05 23.98 -3.82
C VAL A 540 -1.15 24.33 -2.66
N TYR A 541 -0.51 23.32 -2.05
CA TYR A 541 0.47 23.47 -0.99
C TYR A 541 1.81 22.87 -1.43
N VAL A 542 2.90 23.37 -0.85
CA VAL A 542 4.26 22.84 -1.07
C VAL A 542 4.90 22.54 0.28
N ASN A 543 5.47 21.33 0.41
CA ASN A 543 6.16 20.77 1.57
C ASN A 543 5.27 20.36 2.75
N ASN A 544 4.25 21.09 3.10
CA ASN A 544 3.32 20.78 4.20
C ASN A 544 1.93 21.36 3.90
N LEU A 545 0.94 20.94 4.67
CA LEU A 545 -0.46 21.36 4.54
C LEU A 545 -0.85 22.44 5.58
N LYS A 546 0.13 23.10 6.18
CA LYS A 546 -0.07 24.12 7.21
C LYS A 546 -0.07 25.52 6.61
N GLY A 547 -0.84 26.40 7.22
CA GLY A 547 -0.94 27.81 6.79
C GLY A 547 -1.75 28.00 5.50
N PRO A 548 -1.62 29.16 4.85
CA PRO A 548 -2.36 29.46 3.64
C PRO A 548 -1.85 28.61 2.45
N ALA A 549 -2.77 28.22 1.56
CA ALA A 549 -2.41 27.61 0.30
C ALA A 549 -1.52 28.55 -0.53
N LEU A 550 -0.52 27.99 -1.21
CA LEU A 550 0.32 28.72 -2.15
C LEU A 550 -0.51 29.38 -3.26
N VAL A 551 -1.47 28.65 -3.76
CA VAL A 551 -2.45 29.07 -4.76
C VAL A 551 -3.78 28.41 -4.45
N SER A 552 -4.86 29.16 -4.59
CA SER A 552 -6.23 28.67 -4.54
C SER A 552 -6.90 28.99 -5.88
N LEU A 553 -7.20 27.96 -6.66
CA LEU A 553 -7.78 28.05 -8.01
C LEU A 553 -9.25 27.68 -7.94
N LYS A 554 -10.13 28.68 -8.08
CA LYS A 554 -11.59 28.47 -8.12
C LYS A 554 -12.03 28.16 -9.55
N CYS A 555 -12.77 27.08 -9.72
CA CYS A 555 -13.43 26.67 -10.96
C CYS A 555 -14.95 26.77 -10.80
N ASP A 556 -15.60 27.24 -11.86
CA ASP A 556 -17.05 27.17 -12.08
C ASP A 556 -17.27 27.09 -13.59
N ALA A 557 -16.91 25.94 -14.16
CA ALA A 557 -16.88 25.73 -15.60
C ALA A 557 -17.63 24.47 -16.02
N LYS A 558 -18.61 24.61 -16.92
CA LYS A 558 -19.36 23.48 -17.47
C LYS A 558 -18.52 22.61 -18.40
N ASP A 559 -17.52 23.20 -19.07
CA ASP A 559 -16.63 22.55 -20.01
C ASP A 559 -15.18 22.61 -19.53
N TRP A 560 -14.31 21.78 -20.12
CA TRP A 560 -12.89 21.81 -19.83
C TRP A 560 -12.30 23.20 -20.08
N THR A 561 -11.65 23.74 -19.07
CA THR A 561 -10.99 25.04 -19.13
C THR A 561 -9.62 25.00 -18.48
N THR A 562 -8.70 25.80 -19.00
CA THR A 562 -7.38 26.00 -18.38
C THR A 562 -7.44 27.29 -17.57
N LEU A 563 -7.28 27.14 -16.26
CA LEU A 563 -7.22 28.25 -15.33
C LEU A 563 -5.78 28.51 -14.91
N SER A 564 -5.43 29.76 -14.66
CA SER A 564 -4.11 30.11 -14.14
C SER A 564 -4.20 31.18 -13.07
N LYS A 565 -3.26 31.16 -12.12
CA LYS A 565 -3.16 32.16 -11.07
C LYS A 565 -1.70 32.46 -10.73
N LYS A 566 -1.41 33.73 -10.50
CA LYS A 566 -0.11 34.20 -10.03
C LYS A 566 0.16 33.69 -8.62
N ILE A 567 1.40 33.33 -8.35
CA ILE A 567 1.88 32.93 -7.04
C ILE A 567 2.40 34.18 -6.33
N GLU A 568 1.82 34.47 -5.16
CA GLU A 568 2.19 35.65 -4.35
C GLU A 568 3.05 35.27 -3.13
N LEU A 569 3.02 34.01 -2.74
CA LEU A 569 3.82 33.48 -1.64
C LEU A 569 5.16 32.94 -2.13
N ASN A 570 6.21 33.11 -1.34
CA ASN A 570 7.52 32.58 -1.65
C ASN A 570 7.57 31.07 -1.44
N ILE A 571 8.01 30.33 -2.47
CA ILE A 571 8.39 28.91 -2.36
C ILE A 571 9.88 28.85 -2.06
N PRO A 572 10.31 28.08 -1.04
CA PRO A 572 11.73 27.80 -0.84
C PRO A 572 12.34 27.12 -2.07
N LYS A 573 13.51 27.58 -2.52
CA LYS A 573 14.28 26.86 -3.54
C LYS A 573 14.64 25.47 -3.03
N GLY A 574 14.52 24.46 -3.88
CA GLY A 574 14.90 23.09 -3.54
C GLY A 574 13.90 22.06 -4.05
N VAL A 575 13.97 20.89 -3.48
CA VAL A 575 13.07 19.76 -3.78
C VAL A 575 11.96 19.74 -2.74
N GLY A 576 10.71 19.64 -3.19
CA GLY A 576 9.55 19.64 -2.31
C GLY A 576 8.43 18.71 -2.78
N ASN A 577 7.50 18.43 -1.88
CA ASN A 577 6.27 17.72 -2.22
C ASN A 577 5.17 18.74 -2.53
N ILE A 578 4.33 18.44 -3.51
CA ILE A 578 3.18 19.27 -3.88
C ILE A 578 1.92 18.52 -3.45
N TYR A 579 0.99 19.24 -2.81
CA TYR A 579 -0.31 18.74 -2.39
C TYR A 579 -1.40 19.55 -3.08
N PHE A 580 -2.35 18.86 -3.69
CA PHE A 580 -3.55 19.42 -4.31
C PHE A 580 -4.75 19.03 -3.46
N VAL A 581 -5.33 19.98 -2.75
CA VAL A 581 -6.49 19.77 -1.89
C VAL A 581 -7.75 20.25 -2.61
N PHE A 582 -8.69 19.35 -2.81
CA PHE A 582 -9.96 19.63 -3.46
C PHE A 582 -10.99 20.12 -2.45
N ASN A 583 -11.65 21.22 -2.79
CA ASN A 583 -12.79 21.74 -2.04
C ASN A 583 -14.00 21.78 -2.98
N GLY A 584 -15.04 21.03 -2.63
CA GLY A 584 -16.26 20.84 -3.42
C GLY A 584 -16.37 19.46 -4.06
N GLU A 585 -17.57 19.12 -4.52
CA GLU A 585 -17.92 17.82 -5.09
C GLU A 585 -18.03 17.90 -6.63
N GLY A 586 -17.68 16.80 -7.32
CA GLY A 586 -17.83 16.67 -8.77
C GLY A 586 -16.83 17.48 -9.61
N PHE A 587 -15.79 17.99 -9.00
CA PHE A 587 -14.71 18.70 -9.65
C PHE A 587 -13.75 17.72 -10.33
N LEU A 588 -13.36 18.03 -11.59
CA LEU A 588 -12.41 17.25 -12.39
C LEU A 588 -11.12 18.01 -12.59
N PHE A 589 -9.98 17.34 -12.39
CA PHE A 589 -8.64 17.88 -12.54
C PHE A 589 -7.83 16.95 -13.44
N ASP A 590 -7.31 17.48 -14.56
CA ASP A 590 -6.70 16.73 -15.65
C ASP A 590 -5.19 16.95 -15.75
N GLU A 591 -4.77 18.21 -15.88
CA GLU A 591 -3.37 18.55 -16.10
C GLU A 591 -2.97 19.79 -15.31
N TRP A 592 -1.68 19.87 -14.99
CA TRP A 592 -1.14 21.03 -14.27
C TRP A 592 0.31 21.34 -14.64
N LYS A 593 0.71 22.60 -14.37
CA LYS A 593 2.06 23.08 -14.61
C LYS A 593 2.35 24.35 -13.83
N PHE A 594 3.61 24.50 -13.38
CA PHE A 594 4.15 25.77 -12.88
C PHE A 594 4.92 26.51 -13.97
N TYR A 595 4.97 27.85 -13.84
CA TYR A 595 5.69 28.73 -14.76
C TYR A 595 6.60 29.68 -14.03
#